data_9ab26856b81f6342902ee4580d6c5e76
#
_entry.id   9ab26856b81f6342902ee4580d6c5e76
#
_cell.length_a   1.000
_cell.length_b   1.000
_cell.length_c   1.000
_cell.angle_alpha   90.00
_cell.angle_beta   90.00
_cell.angle_gamma   90.00
#
_symmetry.space_group_name_H-M   'P 1'
#
loop_
_entity.id
_entity.type
_entity.pdbx_description
1 polymer ?
#
loop_
_entity_poly.entity_id
_entity_poly.type
_entity_poly.pdbx_seq_one_letter_code
_entity_poly.pdbx_strand_id
1 'polypeptide(L)'
;MQGKVSFFNEGIDFRLLNKIKIKLWINEIILRDKQISSNINIIFCDDLYLSELNLSYLNHTTLTDIITFDYTANGIISGDIYISVERVKENAIIFSKAFRDELNRVMIHGVLHLLGNKDKTPKDKVIMRNKEDQCLILFQSLNA
;
A
#
# COMPACT_ATOMS: atom_id res chain seq x y z
N MET A 1 -19.45 -9.65 0.28
CA MET A 1 -18.91 -9.56 -1.08
C MET A 1 -17.58 -8.81 -1.05
N GLN A 2 -16.56 -9.38 -1.66
CA GLN A 2 -15.26 -8.72 -1.78
C GLN A 2 -15.22 -7.83 -3.00
N GLY A 3 -14.57 -6.67 -2.86
CA GLY A 3 -14.30 -5.80 -3.99
C GLY A 3 -13.09 -6.28 -4.80
N LYS A 4 -12.69 -5.47 -5.73
CA LYS A 4 -11.62 -5.78 -6.68
C LYS A 4 -10.35 -5.00 -6.32
N VAL A 5 -9.24 -5.71 -6.22
CA VAL A 5 -7.91 -5.11 -6.14
C VAL A 5 -7.33 -5.10 -7.55
N SER A 6 -6.92 -3.93 -8.02
CA SER A 6 -6.40 -3.75 -9.39
C SER A 6 -5.06 -3.03 -9.33
N PHE A 7 -4.18 -3.35 -10.30
CA PHE A 7 -2.84 -2.78 -10.40
C PHE A 7 -2.68 -2.03 -11.72
N PHE A 8 -2.08 -0.85 -11.66
CA PHE A 8 -1.86 0.01 -12.82
C PHE A 8 -0.45 0.58 -12.80
N ASN A 9 0.06 0.96 -13.94
CA ASN A 9 1.28 1.75 -14.08
C ASN A 9 0.92 3.14 -14.60
N GLU A 10 1.62 4.16 -14.12
CA GLU A 10 1.45 5.52 -14.58
C GLU A 10 2.82 6.11 -14.91
N GLY A 11 3.10 6.28 -16.19
CA GLY A 11 4.34 6.85 -16.68
C GLY A 11 5.59 5.97 -16.55
N ILE A 12 5.42 4.72 -16.14
CA ILE A 12 6.51 3.75 -16.03
C ILE A 12 6.07 2.40 -16.59
N ASP A 13 7.03 1.53 -16.86
CA ASP A 13 6.77 0.15 -17.24
C ASP A 13 7.28 -0.77 -16.12
N PHE A 14 6.43 -1.04 -15.14
CA PHE A 14 6.75 -1.89 -14.00
C PHE A 14 5.92 -3.16 -14.05
N ARG A 15 6.57 -4.30 -13.88
CA ARG A 15 5.91 -5.61 -13.84
C ARG A 15 5.86 -6.12 -12.41
N LEU A 16 4.67 -6.11 -11.82
CA LEU A 16 4.44 -6.69 -10.49
C LEU A 16 4.40 -8.22 -10.61
N LEU A 17 5.17 -8.89 -9.77
CA LEU A 17 5.17 -10.35 -9.66
C LEU A 17 4.18 -10.78 -8.59
N ASN A 18 3.65 -12.01 -8.73
CA ASN A 18 2.74 -12.62 -7.75
C ASN A 18 1.42 -11.85 -7.55
N LYS A 19 0.88 -11.29 -8.61
CA LYS A 19 -0.37 -10.51 -8.55
C LYS A 19 -1.52 -11.27 -7.88
N ILE A 20 -1.70 -12.54 -8.24
CA ILE A 20 -2.79 -13.36 -7.70
C ILE A 20 -2.62 -13.52 -6.18
N LYS A 21 -1.41 -13.86 -5.74
CA LYS A 21 -1.11 -14.00 -4.32
C LYS A 21 -1.31 -12.69 -3.56
N ILE A 22 -0.89 -11.57 -4.13
CA ILE A 22 -1.04 -10.24 -3.51
C ILE A 22 -2.52 -9.89 -3.37
N LYS A 23 -3.34 -10.15 -4.39
CA LYS A 23 -4.79 -9.91 -4.31
C LYS A 23 -5.45 -10.75 -3.22
N LEU A 24 -5.11 -12.02 -3.15
CA LEU A 24 -5.62 -12.92 -2.10
C LEU A 24 -5.20 -12.43 -0.71
N TRP A 25 -3.96 -12.02 -0.58
CA TRP A 25 -3.39 -11.49 0.66
C TRP A 25 -4.15 -10.25 1.15
N ILE A 26 -4.31 -9.26 0.27
CA ILE A 26 -5.02 -8.02 0.60
C ILE A 26 -6.47 -8.32 1.01
N ASN A 27 -7.15 -9.15 0.24
CA ASN A 27 -8.54 -9.53 0.55
C ASN A 27 -8.65 -10.27 1.87
N GLU A 28 -7.70 -11.16 2.19
CA GLU A 28 -7.67 -11.87 3.47
C GLU A 28 -7.50 -10.91 4.64
N ILE A 29 -6.63 -9.93 4.51
CA ILE A 29 -6.41 -8.91 5.55
C ILE A 29 -7.68 -8.10 5.80
N ILE A 30 -8.37 -7.69 4.74
CA ILE A 30 -9.62 -6.94 4.85
C ILE A 30 -10.70 -7.78 5.52
N LEU A 31 -10.82 -9.06 5.17
CA LEU A 31 -11.78 -9.96 5.77
C LEU A 31 -11.50 -10.20 7.26
N ARG A 32 -10.24 -10.37 7.64
CA ARG A 32 -9.86 -10.55 9.05
C ARG A 32 -10.16 -9.32 9.88
N ASP A 33 -10.16 -8.14 9.27
CA ASP A 33 -10.57 -6.91 9.94
C ASP A 33 -12.10 -6.73 9.92
N LYS A 34 -12.84 -7.75 9.46
CA LYS A 34 -14.30 -7.79 9.41
C LYS A 34 -14.88 -6.64 8.59
N GLN A 35 -14.18 -6.24 7.53
CA GLN A 35 -14.59 -5.14 6.65
C GLN A 35 -14.97 -5.65 5.27
N ILE A 36 -15.65 -4.81 4.53
CA ILE A 36 -16.05 -5.06 3.15
C ILE A 36 -15.33 -4.06 2.27
N SER A 37 -14.78 -4.54 1.16
CA SER A 37 -14.13 -3.65 0.19
C SER A 37 -14.95 -3.50 -1.09
N SER A 38 -14.83 -2.35 -1.69
CA SER A 38 -15.25 -2.08 -3.05
C SER A 38 -14.03 -2.19 -3.96
N ASN A 39 -13.55 -1.09 -4.56
CA ASN A 39 -12.39 -1.12 -5.43
C ASN A 39 -11.17 -0.49 -4.75
N ILE A 40 -10.07 -1.23 -4.72
CA ILE A 40 -8.79 -0.73 -4.28
C ILE A 40 -7.86 -0.77 -5.48
N ASN A 41 -7.34 0.39 -5.87
CA ASN A 41 -6.42 0.52 -6.99
C ASN A 41 -5.03 0.83 -6.46
N ILE A 42 -4.04 0.04 -6.91
CA ILE A 42 -2.64 0.29 -6.60
C ILE A 42 -1.96 0.73 -7.89
N ILE A 43 -1.45 1.96 -7.90
CA ILE A 43 -0.86 2.59 -9.07
C ILE A 43 0.62 2.78 -8.84
N PHE A 44 1.44 2.16 -9.68
CA PHE A 44 2.89 2.29 -9.63
C PHE A 44 3.33 3.46 -10.52
N CYS A 45 4.20 4.30 -9.98
CA CYS A 45 4.69 5.50 -10.66
C CYS A 45 6.15 5.76 -10.28
N ASP A 46 6.69 6.89 -10.70
CA ASP A 46 8.03 7.34 -10.31
C ASP A 46 7.96 8.47 -9.27
N ASP A 47 9.14 8.89 -8.80
CA ASP A 47 9.26 9.94 -7.79
C ASP A 47 8.65 11.26 -8.28
N LEU A 48 8.88 11.62 -9.53
CA LEU A 48 8.38 12.89 -10.07
C LEU A 48 6.85 12.91 -10.07
N TYR A 49 6.22 11.84 -10.55
CA TYR A 49 4.76 11.74 -10.58
C TYR A 49 4.18 11.85 -9.16
N LEU A 50 4.77 11.12 -8.22
CA LEU A 50 4.31 11.13 -6.83
C LEU A 50 4.51 12.50 -6.18
N SER A 51 5.63 13.18 -6.47
CA SER A 51 5.91 14.53 -5.97
C SER A 51 4.88 15.54 -6.48
N GLU A 52 4.48 15.43 -7.74
CA GLU A 52 3.45 16.30 -8.32
C GLU A 52 2.10 16.07 -7.67
N LEU A 53 1.72 14.82 -7.42
CA LEU A 53 0.51 14.50 -6.68
C LEU A 53 0.54 15.06 -5.27
N ASN A 54 1.66 14.90 -4.59
CA ASN A 54 1.84 15.35 -3.22
C ASN A 54 1.67 16.87 -3.11
N LEU A 55 2.26 17.59 -4.06
CA LEU A 55 2.15 19.05 -4.11
C LEU A 55 0.74 19.50 -4.49
N SER A 56 0.13 18.90 -5.52
CA SER A 56 -1.15 19.33 -6.08
C SER A 56 -2.34 19.04 -5.17
N TYR A 57 -2.34 17.90 -4.48
CA TYR A 57 -3.50 17.44 -3.71
C TYR A 57 -3.31 17.55 -2.20
N LEU A 58 -2.08 17.44 -1.70
CA LEU A 58 -1.79 17.48 -0.27
C LEU A 58 -1.00 18.72 0.14
N ASN A 59 -0.57 19.53 -0.82
CA ASN A 59 0.24 20.74 -0.61
C ASN A 59 1.52 20.44 0.21
N HIS A 60 2.09 19.27 0.01
CA HIS A 60 3.33 18.83 0.65
C HIS A 60 4.47 18.84 -0.36
N THR A 61 5.68 19.17 0.08
CA THR A 61 6.88 19.17 -0.75
C THR A 61 7.88 18.09 -0.34
N THR A 62 7.57 17.31 0.70
CA THR A 62 8.44 16.24 1.18
C THR A 62 8.39 15.04 0.23
N LEU A 63 9.54 14.39 0.07
CA LEU A 63 9.63 13.16 -0.72
C LEU A 63 8.98 12.01 0.07
N THR A 64 8.13 11.25 -0.60
CA THR A 64 7.44 10.10 0.01
C THR A 64 7.44 8.91 -0.96
N ASP A 65 7.27 7.71 -0.43
CA ASP A 65 7.17 6.49 -1.23
C ASP A 65 5.73 6.13 -1.60
N ILE A 66 4.75 6.70 -0.89
CA ILE A 66 3.34 6.33 -1.04
C ILE A 66 2.42 7.52 -0.77
N ILE A 67 1.35 7.60 -1.52
CA ILE A 67 0.21 8.49 -1.25
C ILE A 67 -1.06 7.67 -1.36
N THR A 68 -1.92 7.74 -0.34
CA THR A 68 -3.18 7.02 -0.29
C THR A 68 -4.35 8.00 -0.30
N PHE A 69 -5.24 7.85 -1.29
CA PHE A 69 -6.51 8.58 -1.35
C PHE A 69 -7.61 7.65 -0.85
N ASP A 70 -8.23 8.01 0.25
CA ASP A 70 -9.23 7.20 0.94
C ASP A 70 -10.63 7.63 0.51
N TYR A 71 -11.33 6.75 -0.17
CA TYR A 71 -12.73 6.94 -0.60
C TYR A 71 -13.69 6.08 0.22
N THR A 72 -13.22 5.54 1.33
CA THR A 72 -14.03 4.68 2.21
C THR A 72 -15.24 5.45 2.71
N ALA A 73 -16.41 4.86 2.55
CA ALA A 73 -17.70 5.45 2.94
C ALA A 73 -18.67 4.34 3.31
N ASN A 74 -19.52 4.61 4.30
CA ASN A 74 -20.58 3.69 4.73
C ASN A 74 -20.06 2.29 5.09
N GLY A 75 -18.86 2.25 5.68
CA GLY A 75 -18.22 0.98 6.07
C GLY A 75 -17.64 0.16 4.92
N ILE A 76 -17.60 0.72 3.70
CA ILE A 76 -17.04 0.04 2.54
C ILE A 76 -15.66 0.64 2.22
N ILE A 77 -14.63 -0.20 2.28
CA ILE A 77 -13.25 0.19 2.05
C ILE A 77 -13.02 0.43 0.56
N SER A 78 -12.49 1.60 0.22
CA SER A 78 -12.22 1.99 -1.17
C SER A 78 -11.13 3.02 -1.20
N GLY A 79 -10.25 2.96 -2.20
CA GLY A 79 -9.21 3.97 -2.35
C GLY A 79 -8.23 3.72 -3.47
N ASP A 80 -7.39 4.73 -3.70
CA ASP A 80 -6.29 4.68 -4.64
C ASP A 80 -4.98 4.81 -3.88
N ILE A 81 -4.05 3.89 -4.13
CA ILE A 81 -2.75 3.84 -3.49
C ILE A 81 -1.68 4.04 -4.57
N TYR A 82 -1.00 5.19 -4.53
CA TYR A 82 0.08 5.51 -5.48
C TYR A 82 1.42 5.22 -4.82
N ILE A 83 2.27 4.46 -5.50
CA ILE A 83 3.57 4.02 -4.98
C ILE A 83 4.67 4.37 -5.98
N SER A 84 5.71 5.09 -5.52
CA SER A 84 6.91 5.31 -6.31
C SER A 84 7.80 4.08 -6.23
N VAL A 85 7.94 3.38 -7.35
CA VAL A 85 8.82 2.20 -7.45
C VAL A 85 10.27 2.57 -7.23
N GLU A 86 10.70 3.75 -7.74
CA GLU A 86 12.05 4.27 -7.50
C GLU A 86 12.34 4.45 -6.02
N ARG A 87 11.39 5.07 -5.29
CA ARG A 87 11.57 5.34 -3.87
C ARG A 87 11.59 4.05 -3.06
N VAL A 88 10.76 3.09 -3.43
CA VAL A 88 10.78 1.77 -2.77
C VAL A 88 12.13 1.07 -2.97
N LYS A 89 12.69 1.13 -4.18
CA LYS A 89 14.02 0.56 -4.46
C LYS A 89 15.11 1.22 -3.61
N GLU A 90 15.10 2.56 -3.53
CA GLU A 90 16.05 3.30 -2.70
C GLU A 90 15.91 2.95 -1.23
N ASN A 91 14.68 2.91 -0.72
CA ASN A 91 14.41 2.57 0.68
C ASN A 91 14.82 1.13 1.01
N ALA A 92 14.61 0.20 0.10
CA ALA A 92 15.04 -1.18 0.27
C ALA A 92 16.56 -1.26 0.48
N ILE A 93 17.32 -0.50 -0.31
CA ILE A 93 18.78 -0.42 -0.16
C ILE A 93 19.16 0.19 1.19
N ILE A 94 18.53 1.32 1.56
CA ILE A 94 18.80 2.02 2.82
C ILE A 94 18.53 1.11 4.02
N PHE A 95 17.44 0.33 3.99
CA PHE A 95 17.02 -0.53 5.09
C PHE A 95 17.62 -1.94 5.01
N SER A 96 18.46 -2.22 4.03
CA SER A 96 19.04 -3.55 3.79
C SER A 96 17.96 -4.64 3.67
N LYS A 97 16.92 -4.35 2.91
CA LYS A 97 15.81 -5.27 2.64
C LYS A 97 15.78 -5.64 1.16
N ALA A 98 15.18 -6.80 0.83
CA ALA A 98 14.88 -7.13 -0.55
C ALA A 98 13.81 -6.18 -1.08
N PHE A 99 13.91 -5.78 -2.34
CA PHE A 99 12.94 -4.89 -2.97
C PHE A 99 11.51 -5.43 -2.81
N ARG A 100 11.31 -6.72 -3.05
CA ARG A 100 9.98 -7.35 -2.96
C ARG A 100 9.38 -7.22 -1.56
N ASP A 101 10.19 -7.41 -0.53
CA ASP A 101 9.73 -7.30 0.86
C ASP A 101 9.35 -5.86 1.20
N GLU A 102 10.15 -4.91 0.77
CA GLU A 102 9.83 -3.50 0.99
C GLU A 102 8.58 -3.08 0.20
N LEU A 103 8.44 -3.52 -1.04
CA LEU A 103 7.25 -3.23 -1.85
C LEU A 103 5.99 -3.80 -1.20
N ASN A 104 6.03 -5.04 -0.72
CA ASN A 104 4.89 -5.65 -0.02
C ASN A 104 4.53 -4.84 1.23
N ARG A 105 5.53 -4.39 1.99
CA ARG A 105 5.31 -3.55 3.18
C ARG A 105 4.61 -2.24 2.82
N VAL A 106 5.07 -1.58 1.78
CA VAL A 106 4.48 -0.30 1.34
C VAL A 106 3.05 -0.49 0.85
N MET A 107 2.80 -1.54 0.06
CA MET A 107 1.44 -1.85 -0.39
C MET A 107 0.49 -2.08 0.78
N ILE A 108 0.89 -2.89 1.74
CA ILE A 108 0.01 -3.19 2.87
C ILE A 108 -0.15 -2.02 3.83
N HIS A 109 0.86 -1.16 3.93
CA HIS A 109 0.77 0.09 4.69
C HIS A 109 -0.40 0.94 4.17
N GLY A 110 -0.52 1.10 2.85
CA GLY A 110 -1.63 1.83 2.24
C GLY A 110 -2.98 1.19 2.52
N VAL A 111 -3.07 -0.13 2.43
CA VAL A 111 -4.31 -0.86 2.74
C VAL A 111 -4.68 -0.69 4.21
N LEU A 112 -3.72 -0.76 5.12
CA LEU A 112 -3.96 -0.55 6.55
C LEU A 112 -4.46 0.86 6.85
N HIS A 113 -4.00 1.87 6.12
CA HIS A 113 -4.56 3.22 6.20
C HIS A 113 -6.04 3.23 5.81
N LEU A 114 -6.40 2.57 4.72
CA LEU A 114 -7.80 2.47 4.30
C LEU A 114 -8.66 1.77 5.35
N LEU A 115 -8.07 0.85 6.12
CA LEU A 115 -8.75 0.16 7.22
C LEU A 115 -8.86 1.00 8.49
N GLY A 116 -8.34 2.23 8.48
CA GLY A 116 -8.46 3.18 9.59
C GLY A 116 -7.24 3.27 10.49
N ASN A 117 -6.13 2.62 10.16
CA ASN A 117 -4.91 2.71 10.95
C ASN A 117 -4.15 4.01 10.62
N LYS A 118 -3.74 4.72 11.65
CA LYS A 118 -3.01 5.98 11.52
C LYS A 118 -1.51 5.77 11.72
N ASP A 119 -0.70 6.75 11.32
CA ASP A 119 0.76 6.72 11.52
C ASP A 119 1.33 8.10 11.87
N LYS A 120 0.53 8.95 12.54
CA LYS A 120 0.94 10.33 12.84
C LYS A 120 1.75 10.44 14.13
N THR A 121 1.30 9.79 15.20
CA THR A 121 1.98 9.83 16.49
C THR A 121 3.02 8.71 16.59
N PRO A 122 4.02 8.82 17.51
CA PRO A 122 4.94 7.70 17.73
C PRO A 122 4.24 6.39 18.09
N LYS A 123 3.17 6.47 18.89
CA LYS A 123 2.37 5.30 19.24
C LYS A 123 1.68 4.70 18.01
N ASP A 124 1.09 5.53 17.16
CA ASP A 124 0.47 5.09 15.91
C ASP A 124 1.47 4.35 15.02
N LYS A 125 2.69 4.89 14.92
CA LYS A 125 3.75 4.30 14.08
C LYS A 125 4.17 2.93 14.57
N VAL A 126 4.25 2.72 15.88
CA VAL A 126 4.56 1.42 16.48
C VAL A 126 3.45 0.42 16.16
N ILE A 127 2.19 0.82 16.34
CA ILE A 127 1.04 -0.04 16.06
C ILE A 127 1.01 -0.41 14.56
N MET A 128 1.19 0.58 13.69
CA MET A 128 1.22 0.37 12.25
C MET A 128 2.33 -0.61 11.86
N ARG A 129 3.53 -0.42 12.39
CA ARG A 129 4.68 -1.30 12.10
C ARG A 129 4.40 -2.74 12.52
N ASN A 130 3.82 -2.94 13.69
CA ASN A 130 3.46 -4.27 14.17
C ASN A 130 2.41 -4.93 13.27
N LYS A 131 1.42 -4.18 12.81
CA LYS A 131 0.41 -4.69 11.87
C LYS A 131 1.01 -5.04 10.51
N GLU A 132 1.91 -4.20 10.00
CA GLU A 132 2.66 -4.51 8.78
C GLU A 132 3.44 -5.82 8.92
N ASP A 133 4.14 -5.98 10.03
CA ASP A 133 4.92 -7.20 10.30
C ASP A 133 4.03 -8.44 10.32
N GLN A 134 2.89 -8.38 10.96
CA GLN A 134 1.92 -9.48 10.98
C GLN A 134 1.40 -9.80 9.58
N CYS A 135 1.10 -8.77 8.79
CA CYS A 135 0.64 -8.94 7.41
C CYS A 135 1.71 -9.59 6.53
N LEU A 136 2.98 -9.23 6.72
CA LEU A 136 4.08 -9.81 5.96
C LEU A 136 4.29 -11.29 6.32
N ILE A 137 4.12 -11.64 7.59
CA ILE A 137 4.15 -13.04 8.03
C ILE A 137 3.01 -13.83 7.36
N LEU A 138 1.82 -13.27 7.33
CA LEU A 138 0.67 -13.87 6.64
C LEU A 138 0.98 -14.12 5.16
N PHE A 139 1.58 -13.14 4.48
CA PHE A 139 1.93 -13.27 3.07
C PHE A 139 2.80 -14.50 2.82
N GLN A 140 3.80 -14.72 3.66
CA GLN A 140 4.70 -15.87 3.54
C GLN A 140 3.98 -17.19 3.75
N SER A 141 2.92 -17.22 4.55
CA SER A 141 2.17 -18.44 4.84
C SER A 141 1.16 -18.81 3.76
N LEU A 142 0.84 -17.89 2.85
CA LEU A 142 -0.15 -18.15 1.80
C LEU A 142 0.44 -19.00 0.67
N ASN A 143 -0.33 -19.99 0.22
CA ASN A 143 0.02 -20.85 -0.91
C ASN A 143 -0.83 -20.43 -2.12
N ALA A 144 -0.23 -19.65 -3.00
CA ALA A 144 -0.93 -19.19 -4.20
C ALA A 144 -0.01 -19.15 -5.41
#